data_44ddd3db2e404f110a244b3f89664237
#
_entry.id   44ddd3db2e404f110a244b3f89664237
#
_cell.length_a   1.000
_cell.length_b   1.000
_cell.length_c   1.000
_cell.angle_alpha   90.00
_cell.angle_beta   90.00
_cell.angle_gamma   90.00
#
_symmetry.space_group_name_H-M   'P 1'
#
loop_
_entity.id
_entity.type
_entity.pdbx_description
1 polymer ?
#
loop_
_entity_poly.entity_id
_entity_poly.type
_entity_poly.pdbx_seq_one_letter_code
_entity_poly.pdbx_strand_id
1 'polypeptide(L)'
;MGKLQFFIREMTVSYATDIVSWKYEPPYDFYNNEHSEESIKEILDNPYKSIVNDKDELVGFFCTGASAQVPKGHDYGAYLNECIDVGIGMKPELTGKGFGMEFFTFILHQIQQNNQYPLRLTVAKFNTRAIHLYEKLGFKKSMEFTATSAFITMLKK
;
A
#
# COMPACT_ATOMS: atom_id res chain seq x y z
N MET A 1 -9.20 -21.32 -15.35
CA MET A 1 -8.69 -20.64 -14.16
C MET A 1 -9.51 -19.41 -13.90
N GLY A 2 -10.14 -19.34 -12.75
CA GLY A 2 -10.93 -18.19 -12.38
C GLY A 2 -10.06 -16.98 -12.04
N LYS A 3 -10.65 -15.81 -12.19
CA LYS A 3 -10.02 -14.58 -11.70
C LYS A 3 -10.01 -14.60 -10.18
N LEU A 4 -8.99 -13.98 -9.61
CA LEU A 4 -8.99 -13.74 -8.16
C LEU A 4 -10.11 -12.77 -7.83
N GLN A 5 -10.88 -13.10 -6.82
CA GLN A 5 -11.92 -12.22 -6.30
C GLN A 5 -11.45 -11.62 -4.98
N PHE A 6 -11.65 -10.32 -4.82
CA PHE A 6 -11.23 -9.59 -3.64
C PHE A 6 -12.43 -8.94 -2.98
N PHE A 7 -12.42 -8.93 -1.66
CA PHE A 7 -13.47 -8.31 -0.85
C PHE A 7 -12.81 -7.49 0.25
N ILE A 8 -13.43 -6.35 0.57
CA ILE A 8 -12.95 -5.50 1.66
C ILE A 8 -13.59 -5.92 2.95
N ARG A 9 -12.79 -5.97 4.02
CA ARG A 9 -13.27 -6.23 5.38
C ARG A 9 -12.72 -5.18 6.32
N GLU A 10 -13.44 -4.93 7.40
CA GLU A 10 -12.93 -4.08 8.47
C GLU A 10 -11.68 -4.70 9.08
N MET A 11 -10.75 -3.85 9.50
CA MET A 11 -9.53 -4.33 10.15
C MET A 11 -9.88 -4.90 11.54
N THR A 12 -9.30 -6.04 11.87
CA THR A 12 -9.49 -6.70 13.17
C THR A 12 -8.12 -6.95 13.81
N VAL A 13 -8.11 -7.25 15.11
CA VAL A 13 -6.89 -7.64 15.81
C VAL A 13 -6.24 -8.85 15.13
N SER A 14 -7.05 -9.83 14.72
CA SER A 14 -6.55 -11.03 14.05
C SER A 14 -5.84 -10.69 12.74
N TYR A 15 -6.47 -9.88 11.89
CA TYR A 15 -5.86 -9.46 10.63
C TYR A 15 -4.60 -8.61 10.86
N ALA A 16 -4.67 -7.66 11.79
CA ALA A 16 -3.52 -6.82 12.10
C ALA A 16 -2.33 -7.63 12.60
N THR A 17 -2.59 -8.64 13.44
CA THR A 17 -1.56 -9.54 13.95
C THR A 17 -0.88 -10.31 12.80
N ASP A 18 -1.68 -10.81 11.87
CA ASP A 18 -1.16 -11.49 10.69
C ASP A 18 -0.29 -10.55 9.86
N ILE A 19 -0.76 -9.34 9.60
CA ILE A 19 -0.04 -8.35 8.79
C ILE A 19 1.33 -8.02 9.38
N VAL A 20 1.41 -7.76 10.67
CA VAL A 20 2.70 -7.41 11.28
C VAL A 20 3.66 -8.59 11.36
N SER A 21 3.16 -9.81 11.18
CA SER A 21 4.00 -11.00 11.16
C SER A 21 4.54 -11.34 9.77
N TRP A 22 4.05 -10.68 8.72
CA TRP A 22 4.50 -10.94 7.35
C TRP A 22 5.97 -10.58 7.18
N LYS A 23 6.71 -11.45 6.48
CA LYS A 23 8.13 -11.27 6.19
C LYS A 23 8.35 -11.37 4.68
N TYR A 24 8.95 -10.32 4.14
CA TYR A 24 9.26 -10.25 2.72
C TYR A 24 10.70 -10.65 2.47
N GLU A 25 10.96 -11.22 1.30
CA GLU A 25 12.31 -11.56 0.87
C GLU A 25 13.12 -10.28 0.56
N PRO A 26 14.44 -10.29 0.79
CA PRO A 26 15.27 -9.15 0.40
C PRO A 26 15.15 -8.84 -1.10
N PRO A 27 15.17 -7.58 -1.53
CA PRO A 27 15.34 -6.37 -0.69
C PRO A 27 14.05 -5.85 -0.07
N TYR A 28 12.92 -6.57 -0.23
CA TYR A 28 11.61 -6.12 0.21
C TYR A 28 11.39 -6.28 1.72
N ASP A 29 12.33 -6.93 2.41
CA ASP A 29 12.35 -7.00 3.88
C ASP A 29 12.40 -5.60 4.52
N PHE A 30 12.77 -4.58 3.74
CA PHE A 30 12.65 -3.17 4.12
C PHE A 30 11.23 -2.83 4.62
N TYR A 31 10.21 -3.48 4.08
CA TYR A 31 8.80 -3.22 4.43
C TYR A 31 8.29 -4.08 5.58
N ASN A 32 9.14 -4.93 6.16
CA ASN A 32 8.71 -5.76 7.28
C ASN A 32 8.36 -4.88 8.48
N ASN A 33 7.24 -5.21 9.11
CA ASN A 33 6.84 -4.54 10.34
C ASN A 33 7.51 -5.19 11.55
N GLU A 34 7.66 -4.42 12.62
CA GLU A 34 8.02 -4.98 13.92
C GLU A 34 6.77 -5.67 14.48
N HIS A 35 6.94 -6.94 14.92
CA HIS A 35 5.84 -7.69 15.53
C HIS A 35 5.68 -7.23 16.98
N SER A 36 4.88 -6.20 17.21
CA SER A 36 4.70 -5.57 18.51
C SER A 36 3.25 -5.12 18.69
N GLU A 37 2.86 -4.90 19.94
CA GLU A 37 1.55 -4.34 20.26
C GLU A 37 1.38 -2.95 19.67
N GLU A 38 2.44 -2.17 19.61
CA GLU A 38 2.42 -0.82 19.03
C GLU A 38 2.10 -0.85 17.53
N SER A 39 2.73 -1.79 16.81
CA SER A 39 2.47 -1.94 15.36
C SER A 39 1.04 -2.38 15.10
N ILE A 40 0.53 -3.29 15.91
CA ILE A 40 -0.87 -3.76 15.80
C ILE A 40 -1.82 -2.60 16.09
N LYS A 41 -1.56 -1.84 17.16
CA LYS A 41 -2.37 -0.69 17.53
C LYS A 41 -2.38 0.37 16.44
N GLU A 42 -1.24 0.64 15.83
CA GLU A 42 -1.14 1.62 14.74
C GLU A 42 -2.06 1.25 13.58
N ILE A 43 -2.11 -0.02 13.22
CA ILE A 43 -3.01 -0.49 12.17
C ILE A 43 -4.47 -0.38 12.58
N LEU A 44 -4.80 -0.71 13.83
CA LEU A 44 -6.19 -0.67 14.32
C LEU A 44 -6.72 0.75 14.50
N ASP A 45 -5.85 1.69 14.88
CA ASP A 45 -6.26 3.07 15.18
C ASP A 45 -6.31 3.97 13.94
N ASN A 46 -5.90 3.48 12.79
CA ASN A 46 -5.82 4.26 11.55
C ASN A 46 -6.71 3.63 10.46
N PRO A 47 -6.96 4.35 9.36
CA PRO A 47 -7.93 3.88 8.35
C PRO A 47 -7.37 2.79 7.44
N TYR A 48 -6.98 1.68 8.03
CA TYR A 48 -6.56 0.48 7.30
C TYR A 48 -7.76 -0.42 7.06
N LYS A 49 -7.84 -0.99 5.86
CA LYS A 49 -8.85 -1.99 5.52
C LYS A 49 -8.17 -3.28 5.13
N SER A 50 -8.80 -4.38 5.48
CA SER A 50 -8.32 -5.72 5.10
C SER A 50 -8.91 -6.11 3.76
N ILE A 51 -8.18 -6.91 3.00
CA ILE A 51 -8.65 -7.48 1.74
C ILE A 51 -8.54 -8.99 1.84
N VAL A 52 -9.65 -9.65 1.56
CA VAL A 52 -9.72 -11.12 1.60
C VAL A 52 -10.12 -11.65 0.22
N ASN A 53 -9.85 -12.95 -0.01
CA ASN A 53 -10.27 -13.63 -1.23
C ASN A 53 -11.66 -14.26 -1.03
N ASP A 54 -12.12 -15.04 -2.02
CA ASP A 54 -13.42 -15.70 -1.99
C ASP A 54 -13.52 -16.81 -0.95
N LYS A 55 -12.40 -17.22 -0.37
CA LYS A 55 -12.35 -18.18 0.74
C LYS A 55 -12.21 -17.51 2.10
N ASP A 56 -12.38 -16.18 2.12
CA ASP A 56 -12.25 -15.35 3.32
C ASP A 56 -10.85 -15.38 3.93
N GLU A 57 -9.84 -15.64 3.11
CA GLU A 57 -8.44 -15.62 3.53
C GLU A 57 -7.85 -14.24 3.31
N LEU A 58 -7.07 -13.74 4.29
CA LEU A 58 -6.43 -12.44 4.20
C LEU A 58 -5.36 -12.45 3.11
N VAL A 59 -5.46 -11.55 2.14
CA VAL A 59 -4.50 -11.46 1.03
C VAL A 59 -3.77 -10.12 1.00
N GLY A 60 -4.26 -9.10 1.67
CA GLY A 60 -3.61 -7.81 1.70
C GLY A 60 -4.37 -6.78 2.52
N PHE A 61 -3.93 -5.54 2.39
CA PHE A 61 -4.56 -4.41 3.06
C PHE A 61 -4.29 -3.14 2.27
N PHE A 62 -5.04 -2.09 2.59
CA PHE A 62 -4.73 -0.76 2.10
C PHE A 62 -5.11 0.28 3.14
N CYS A 63 -4.53 1.47 2.99
CA CYS A 63 -4.87 2.62 3.82
C CYS A 63 -4.84 3.88 2.97
N THR A 64 -5.42 4.95 3.48
CA THR A 64 -5.41 6.25 2.82
C THR A 64 -5.02 7.32 3.83
N GLY A 65 -4.55 8.46 3.31
CA GLY A 65 -4.23 9.60 4.14
C GLY A 65 -2.85 9.53 4.77
N ALA A 66 -2.72 10.09 5.97
CA ALA A 66 -1.42 10.24 6.65
C ALA A 66 -0.71 8.91 6.88
N SER A 67 -1.46 7.82 7.07
CA SER A 67 -0.88 6.49 7.28
C SER A 67 -0.13 5.98 6.05
N ALA A 68 -0.42 6.54 4.88
CA ALA A 68 0.25 6.18 3.63
C ALA A 68 1.43 7.09 3.31
N GLN A 69 1.74 8.07 4.16
CA GLN A 69 2.80 9.04 3.93
C GLN A 69 4.06 8.65 4.69
N VAL A 70 5.22 9.00 4.12
CA VAL A 70 6.49 8.89 4.83
C VAL A 70 6.71 10.27 5.49
N PRO A 71 6.78 10.32 6.84
CA PRO A 71 6.79 11.60 7.55
C PRO A 71 7.88 12.58 7.08
N LYS A 72 9.06 12.09 6.75
CA LYS A 72 10.17 12.93 6.28
C LYS A 72 9.84 13.67 4.98
N GLY A 73 8.93 13.15 4.17
CA GLY A 73 8.51 13.78 2.93
C GLY A 73 7.89 15.17 3.13
N HIS A 74 7.32 15.43 4.31
CA HIS A 74 6.76 16.74 4.62
C HIS A 74 7.84 17.83 4.60
N ASP A 75 9.06 17.51 4.97
CA ASP A 75 10.19 18.46 4.95
C ASP A 75 10.57 18.88 3.53
N TYR A 76 10.20 18.09 2.54
CA TYR A 76 10.50 18.32 1.13
C TYR A 76 9.30 18.86 0.35
N GLY A 77 8.17 19.03 1.00
CA GLY A 77 6.94 19.44 0.31
C GLY A 77 6.29 18.35 -0.52
N ALA A 78 6.59 17.08 -0.22
CA ALA A 78 6.08 15.95 -1.01
C ALA A 78 4.56 15.79 -0.94
N TYR A 79 3.93 16.31 0.12
CA TYR A 79 2.50 16.12 0.37
C TYR A 79 1.71 17.44 0.37
N LEU A 80 2.24 18.49 -0.26
CA LEU A 80 1.59 19.79 -0.29
C LEU A 80 0.36 19.84 -1.18
N ASN A 81 0.37 19.13 -2.30
CA ASN A 81 -0.76 19.11 -3.22
C ASN A 81 -1.89 18.26 -2.66
N GLU A 82 -3.12 18.67 -2.92
CA GLU A 82 -4.29 17.95 -2.45
C GLU A 82 -4.50 16.68 -3.26
N CYS A 83 -4.20 15.55 -2.65
CA CYS A 83 -4.29 14.22 -3.24
C CYS A 83 -4.77 13.25 -2.17
N ILE A 84 -5.27 12.10 -2.61
CA ILE A 84 -5.48 10.97 -1.69
C ILE A 84 -4.21 10.14 -1.70
N ASP A 85 -3.56 10.05 -0.56
CA ASP A 85 -2.40 9.18 -0.39
C ASP A 85 -2.86 7.75 -0.16
N VAL A 86 -2.29 6.80 -0.90
CA VAL A 86 -2.69 5.40 -0.87
C VAL A 86 -1.51 4.55 -0.44
N GLY A 87 -1.71 3.73 0.58
CA GLY A 87 -0.74 2.73 1.02
C GLY A 87 -1.32 1.35 0.78
N ILE A 88 -0.50 0.43 0.30
CA ILE A 88 -0.96 -0.90 -0.11
C ILE A 88 0.05 -1.94 0.36
N GLY A 89 -0.47 -3.06 0.86
CA GLY A 89 0.36 -4.21 1.20
C GLY A 89 -0.28 -5.50 0.72
N MET A 90 0.53 -6.39 0.16
CA MET A 90 0.07 -7.71 -0.28
C MET A 90 0.81 -8.77 0.52
N LYS A 91 0.10 -9.86 0.84
CA LYS A 91 0.68 -11.00 1.54
C LYS A 91 1.93 -11.48 0.81
N PRO A 92 3.06 -11.71 1.52
CA PRO A 92 4.33 -12.07 0.85
C PRO A 92 4.24 -13.24 -0.11
N GLU A 93 3.49 -14.28 0.21
CA GLU A 93 3.35 -15.48 -0.63
C GLU A 93 2.70 -15.17 -1.98
N LEU A 94 2.01 -14.03 -2.09
CA LEU A 94 1.32 -13.64 -3.33
C LEU A 94 2.14 -12.66 -4.16
N THR A 95 3.21 -12.11 -3.61
CA THR A 95 4.05 -11.14 -4.32
C THR A 95 4.90 -11.82 -5.38
N GLY A 96 5.18 -11.11 -6.47
CA GLY A 96 6.04 -11.61 -7.54
C GLY A 96 5.42 -12.71 -8.40
N LYS A 97 4.11 -12.93 -8.30
CA LYS A 97 3.41 -14.00 -9.03
C LYS A 97 2.39 -13.47 -10.04
N GLY A 98 2.45 -12.18 -10.34
CA GLY A 98 1.55 -11.58 -11.32
C GLY A 98 0.19 -11.16 -10.80
N PHE A 99 -0.07 -11.27 -9.50
CA PHE A 99 -1.35 -10.87 -8.92
C PHE A 99 -1.45 -9.38 -8.64
N GLY A 100 -0.34 -8.66 -8.69
CA GLY A 100 -0.29 -7.24 -8.32
C GLY A 100 -1.23 -6.36 -9.12
N MET A 101 -1.31 -6.57 -10.43
CA MET A 101 -2.16 -5.77 -11.30
C MET A 101 -3.64 -5.87 -10.89
N GLU A 102 -4.15 -7.07 -10.68
CA GLU A 102 -5.53 -7.28 -10.28
C GLU A 102 -5.81 -6.69 -8.90
N PHE A 103 -4.87 -6.92 -7.97
CA PHE A 103 -4.99 -6.47 -6.59
C PHE A 103 -5.02 -4.93 -6.51
N PHE A 104 -4.05 -4.26 -7.14
CA PHE A 104 -3.99 -2.80 -7.14
C PHE A 104 -5.17 -2.19 -7.88
N THR A 105 -5.58 -2.78 -9.00
CA THR A 105 -6.74 -2.30 -9.76
C THR A 105 -7.99 -2.32 -8.89
N PHE A 106 -8.18 -3.40 -8.14
CA PHE A 106 -9.31 -3.51 -7.22
C PHE A 106 -9.30 -2.37 -6.19
N ILE A 107 -8.15 -2.15 -5.54
CA ILE A 107 -8.02 -1.11 -4.51
C ILE A 107 -8.28 0.28 -5.07
N LEU A 108 -7.65 0.60 -6.20
CA LEU A 108 -7.80 1.91 -6.82
C LEU A 108 -9.24 2.17 -7.24
N HIS A 109 -9.91 1.15 -7.76
CA HIS A 109 -11.32 1.26 -8.13
C HIS A 109 -12.19 1.59 -6.92
N GLN A 110 -11.95 0.91 -5.79
CA GLN A 110 -12.69 1.17 -4.55
C GLN A 110 -12.50 2.60 -4.06
N ILE A 111 -11.29 3.10 -4.12
CA ILE A 111 -10.98 4.45 -3.65
C ILE A 111 -11.60 5.50 -4.60
N GLN A 112 -11.51 5.29 -5.90
CA GLN A 112 -11.98 6.25 -6.90
C GLN A 112 -13.50 6.35 -6.98
N GLN A 113 -14.25 5.35 -6.54
CA GLN A 113 -15.71 5.37 -6.59
C GLN A 113 -16.33 6.59 -5.89
N ASN A 114 -15.69 7.07 -4.82
CA ASN A 114 -16.24 8.12 -3.99
C ASN A 114 -15.38 9.39 -3.98
N ASN A 115 -14.40 9.49 -4.87
CA ASN A 115 -13.44 10.58 -4.84
C ASN A 115 -13.07 11.07 -6.24
N GLN A 116 -12.88 12.39 -6.33
CA GLN A 116 -12.42 13.03 -7.56
C GLN A 116 -10.99 13.58 -7.45
N TYR A 117 -10.36 13.40 -6.29
CA TYR A 117 -9.00 13.88 -6.09
C TYR A 117 -7.99 12.96 -6.78
N PRO A 118 -6.87 13.54 -7.23
CA PRO A 118 -5.77 12.72 -7.73
C PRO A 118 -5.29 11.74 -6.64
N LEU A 119 -4.76 10.62 -7.07
CA LEU A 119 -4.18 9.63 -6.17
C LEU A 119 -2.66 9.79 -6.14
N ARG A 120 -2.08 9.62 -4.97
CA ARG A 120 -0.63 9.69 -4.79
C ARG A 120 -0.14 8.45 -4.06
N LEU A 121 0.98 7.91 -4.53
CA LEU A 121 1.67 6.80 -3.89
C LEU A 121 3.07 7.27 -3.51
N THR A 122 3.58 6.74 -2.40
CA THR A 122 4.98 6.91 -2.02
C THR A 122 5.64 5.53 -2.04
N VAL A 123 6.70 5.38 -2.79
CA VAL A 123 7.36 4.09 -2.98
C VAL A 123 8.87 4.25 -2.84
N ALA A 124 9.54 3.25 -2.25
CA ALA A 124 10.99 3.26 -2.15
C ALA A 124 11.59 3.17 -3.56
N LYS A 125 12.60 3.99 -3.81
CA LYS A 125 13.23 4.10 -5.14
C LYS A 125 13.79 2.77 -5.63
N PHE A 126 14.27 1.91 -4.72
CA PHE A 126 14.81 0.59 -5.08
C PHE A 126 13.74 -0.37 -5.60
N ASN A 127 12.47 -0.12 -5.29
CA ASN A 127 11.39 -1.06 -5.59
C ASN A 127 10.90 -0.89 -7.03
N THR A 128 11.75 -1.26 -7.98
CA THR A 128 11.45 -1.12 -9.41
C THR A 128 10.26 -1.95 -9.84
N ARG A 129 10.03 -3.09 -9.20
CA ARG A 129 8.87 -3.95 -9.47
C ARG A 129 7.56 -3.20 -9.23
N ALA A 130 7.44 -2.54 -8.09
CA ALA A 130 6.25 -1.77 -7.76
C ALA A 130 6.13 -0.53 -8.65
N ILE A 131 7.23 0.16 -8.90
CA ILE A 131 7.23 1.35 -9.75
C ILE A 131 6.70 1.02 -11.15
N HIS A 132 7.17 -0.07 -11.75
CA HIS A 132 6.70 -0.51 -13.07
C HIS A 132 5.20 -0.82 -13.04
N LEU A 133 4.71 -1.45 -11.98
CA LEU A 133 3.30 -1.75 -11.82
C LEU A 133 2.47 -0.46 -11.75
N TYR A 134 2.92 0.51 -10.96
CA TYR A 134 2.23 1.79 -10.82
C TYR A 134 2.22 2.56 -12.14
N GLU A 135 3.32 2.53 -12.88
CA GLU A 135 3.38 3.17 -14.20
C GLU A 135 2.35 2.57 -15.16
N LYS A 136 2.21 1.24 -15.15
CA LYS A 136 1.20 0.56 -15.97
C LYS A 136 -0.23 0.96 -15.59
N LEU A 137 -0.44 1.33 -14.33
CA LEU A 137 -1.74 1.77 -13.83
C LEU A 137 -1.99 3.26 -14.04
N GLY A 138 -1.04 3.97 -14.64
CA GLY A 138 -1.22 5.38 -14.99
C GLY A 138 -0.57 6.37 -14.04
N PHE A 139 0.19 5.91 -13.08
CA PHE A 139 0.92 6.79 -12.17
C PHE A 139 2.19 7.30 -12.82
N LYS A 140 2.56 8.54 -12.52
CA LYS A 140 3.80 9.17 -13.02
C LYS A 140 4.60 9.71 -11.85
N LYS A 141 5.92 9.58 -11.93
CA LYS A 141 6.81 10.12 -10.91
C LYS A 141 6.58 11.63 -10.77
N SER A 142 6.47 12.09 -9.55
CA SER A 142 6.29 13.50 -9.22
C SER A 142 7.50 14.10 -8.51
N MET A 143 7.94 13.47 -7.43
CA MET A 143 9.01 14.02 -6.58
C MET A 143 9.85 12.89 -6.01
N GLU A 144 11.08 13.23 -5.63
CA GLU A 144 11.97 12.32 -4.93
C GLU A 144 12.46 13.00 -3.65
N PHE A 145 12.56 12.24 -2.57
CA PHE A 145 13.14 12.74 -1.33
C PHE A 145 13.89 11.61 -0.61
N THR A 146 14.72 11.98 0.35
CA THR A 146 15.52 11.01 1.11
C THR A 146 15.17 11.07 2.59
N ALA A 147 14.84 9.91 3.16
CA ALA A 147 14.67 9.70 4.59
C ALA A 147 15.76 8.72 5.03
N THR A 148 15.41 7.56 5.60
CA THR A 148 16.37 6.47 5.81
C THR A 148 16.74 5.80 4.49
N SER A 149 15.90 5.96 3.48
CA SER A 149 16.10 5.49 2.12
C SER A 149 15.56 6.54 1.17
N ALA A 150 15.86 6.41 -0.12
CA ALA A 150 15.30 7.29 -1.13
C ALA A 150 13.88 6.83 -1.49
N PHE A 151 12.95 7.77 -1.56
CA PHE A 151 11.55 7.54 -1.92
C PHE A 151 11.15 8.41 -3.09
N ILE A 152 10.20 7.94 -3.86
CA ILE A 152 9.54 8.77 -4.88
C ILE A 152 8.05 8.81 -4.60
N THR A 153 7.43 9.95 -4.93
CA THR A 153 5.98 10.04 -4.98
C THR A 153 5.53 9.91 -6.42
N MET A 154 4.41 9.24 -6.63
CA MET A 154 3.83 9.05 -7.95
C MET A 154 2.37 9.49 -7.93
N LEU A 155 1.93 10.16 -8.98
CA LEU A 155 0.60 10.73 -9.09
C LEU A 155 -0.19 10.11 -10.23
N LYS A 156 -1.47 9.92 -9.97
CA LYS A 156 -2.45 9.56 -11.00
C LYS A 156 -3.63 10.50 -10.91
N LYS A 157 -3.86 11.22 -11.97
CA LYS A 157 -5.01 12.15 -12.08
C LYS A 157 -6.27 11.45 -12.56
#